data_11e5d0b7d8100140b48b6f8f8e0f1d17
#
_entry.id   11e5d0b7d8100140b48b6f8f8e0f1d17
#
_cell.length_a   1.000
_cell.length_b   1.000
_cell.length_c   1.000
_cell.angle_alpha   90.00
_cell.angle_beta   90.00
_cell.angle_gamma   90.00
#
_symmetry.space_group_name_H-M   'P 1'
#
loop_
_entity.id
_entity.type
_entity.pdbx_description
1 polymer ?
#
loop_
_entity_poly.entity_id
_entity_poly.type
_entity_poly.pdbx_seq_one_letter_code
_entity_poly.pdbx_strand_id
1 'polypeptide(L)'
;NWFYGGQVESAPQIKYRGILDYDNPMVWIDTSDSSLENQSEGGQNEDKSIFKEQFVGESFGRINKGEAELTLQTLQSYFTKIGKQRILDERIDVGVISPYRAQVQYLRGLIKKREFFKPYRSLISVNTVDGFQGQERDVILISLVRSNDAGQIGFLRDLRRMNVAITRARMKLIILGNVQTMTQHPFYKKLWESIEQVE
;
A
#
# COMPACT_ATOMS: atom_id res chain seq x y z
N ASN A 1 -12.43 12.09 -13.22
CA ASN A 1 -12.97 10.76 -13.22
C ASN A 1 -12.10 9.72 -13.87
N TRP A 2 -10.94 9.77 -13.55
CA TRP A 2 -9.92 8.81 -13.82
C TRP A 2 -10.33 7.42 -13.40
N PHE A 3 -11.12 7.33 -12.31
CA PHE A 3 -11.64 6.10 -11.80
C PHE A 3 -13.08 5.81 -12.24
N TYR A 4 -13.77 6.79 -12.74
CA TYR A 4 -15.14 6.67 -13.24
C TYR A 4 -15.22 7.21 -14.66
N GLY A 5 -15.03 6.35 -15.65
CA GLY A 5 -15.28 6.70 -17.05
C GLY A 5 -14.49 7.86 -17.62
N GLY A 6 -13.24 8.01 -17.19
CA GLY A 6 -12.31 8.95 -17.82
C GLY A 6 -12.31 10.37 -17.27
N GLN A 7 -12.72 10.57 -16.05
CA GLN A 7 -12.76 11.90 -15.46
C GLN A 7 -11.99 12.03 -14.15
N VAL A 8 -10.84 11.43 -14.02
CA VAL A 8 -9.99 11.71 -12.90
C VAL A 8 -9.19 12.94 -13.11
N GLU A 9 -9.69 14.01 -12.97
CA GLU A 9 -8.87 15.13 -13.35
C GLU A 9 -8.10 15.73 -12.22
N SER A 10 -8.65 15.96 -11.11
CA SER A 10 -7.99 16.82 -10.15
C SER A 10 -7.94 16.32 -8.73
N ALA A 11 -8.72 15.33 -8.38
CA ALA A 11 -8.79 14.89 -7.01
C ALA A 11 -7.44 14.41 -6.44
N PRO A 12 -6.62 13.63 -7.15
CA PRO A 12 -5.28 13.30 -6.68
C PRO A 12 -4.35 14.51 -6.59
N GLN A 13 -4.37 15.38 -7.58
CA GLN A 13 -3.45 16.51 -7.68
C GLN A 13 -3.60 17.55 -6.57
N ILE A 14 -4.82 17.73 -6.09
CA ILE A 14 -5.10 18.70 -5.03
C ILE A 14 -4.68 18.19 -3.67
N LYS A 15 -4.83 16.90 -3.44
CA LYS A 15 -4.60 16.29 -2.13
C LYS A 15 -3.13 16.01 -1.87
N TYR A 16 -2.41 15.57 -2.88
CA TYR A 16 -1.04 15.11 -2.72
C TYR A 16 -0.05 16.26 -2.80
N ARG A 17 0.34 16.76 -1.66
CA ARG A 17 1.36 17.82 -1.56
C ARG A 17 2.73 17.30 -1.16
N GLY A 18 2.81 16.02 -0.76
CA GLY A 18 3.99 15.48 -0.13
C GLY A 18 4.19 16.04 1.30
N ILE A 19 4.87 15.29 2.12
CA ILE A 19 5.21 15.69 3.50
C ILE A 19 6.64 16.22 3.56
N LEU A 20 7.49 15.68 2.72
CA LEU A 20 8.88 16.09 2.58
C LEU A 20 9.06 16.92 1.30
N ASP A 21 10.07 17.79 1.31
CA ASP A 21 10.46 18.50 0.11
C ASP A 21 10.89 17.49 -0.98
N TYR A 22 10.42 17.70 -2.20
CA TYR A 22 10.67 16.80 -3.35
C TYR A 22 10.11 15.38 -3.15
N ASP A 23 9.13 15.20 -2.28
CA ASP A 23 8.49 13.91 -2.04
C ASP A 23 7.47 13.61 -3.15
N ASN A 24 7.57 12.42 -3.75
CA ASN A 24 6.56 11.95 -4.69
C ASN A 24 5.25 11.67 -3.93
N PRO A 25 4.17 12.37 -4.24
CA PRO A 25 2.92 12.22 -3.49
C PRO A 25 2.26 10.84 -3.71
N MET A 26 2.59 10.16 -4.79
CA MET A 26 1.98 8.89 -5.15
C MET A 26 3.06 7.91 -5.63
N VAL A 27 3.20 6.79 -4.94
CA VAL A 27 4.24 5.77 -5.20
C VAL A 27 3.62 4.39 -5.22
N TRP A 28 4.05 3.55 -6.14
CA TRP A 28 3.75 2.13 -6.13
C TRP A 28 5.05 1.32 -6.00
N ILE A 29 5.17 0.57 -4.92
CA ILE A 29 6.30 -0.32 -4.68
C ILE A 29 5.94 -1.70 -5.25
N ASP A 30 6.66 -2.11 -6.28
CA ASP A 30 6.43 -3.37 -6.97
C ASP A 30 7.08 -4.54 -6.22
N THR A 31 6.28 -5.55 -5.91
CA THR A 31 6.73 -6.80 -5.26
C THR A 31 6.84 -7.97 -6.24
N SER A 32 6.77 -7.73 -7.55
CA SER A 32 6.95 -8.77 -8.54
C SER A 32 8.41 -9.23 -8.66
N ASP A 33 8.60 -10.45 -9.18
CA ASP A 33 9.95 -11.05 -9.30
C ASP A 33 10.93 -10.18 -10.09
N SER A 34 10.42 -9.43 -11.07
CA SER A 34 11.25 -8.55 -11.91
C SER A 34 11.89 -7.39 -11.16
N SER A 35 11.23 -6.91 -10.11
CA SER A 35 11.78 -5.81 -9.29
C SER A 35 12.86 -6.26 -8.32
N LEU A 36 12.85 -7.54 -7.96
CA LEU A 36 13.79 -8.11 -7.00
C LEU A 36 15.11 -8.52 -7.64
N GLU A 37 15.12 -8.84 -8.94
CA GLU A 37 16.33 -9.21 -9.67
C GLU A 37 17.34 -8.07 -9.76
N ASN A 38 16.90 -6.83 -9.66
CA ASN A 38 17.78 -5.65 -9.72
C ASN A 38 18.47 -5.30 -8.39
N GLN A 39 18.15 -6.00 -7.29
CA GLN A 39 18.70 -5.72 -5.96
C GLN A 39 19.63 -6.81 -5.41
N SER A 40 19.74 -7.95 -6.08
CA SER A 40 20.58 -9.07 -5.62
C SER A 40 21.61 -9.47 -6.65
N GLU A 41 22.74 -8.82 -6.67
CA GLU A 41 23.97 -9.44 -7.15
C GLU A 41 24.46 -10.42 -6.06
N GLY A 42 24.05 -11.66 -6.18
CA GLY A 42 24.60 -12.79 -5.44
C GLY A 42 23.77 -13.34 -4.29
N GLY A 43 22.89 -14.29 -4.56
CA GLY A 43 22.24 -15.08 -3.51
C GLY A 43 21.12 -15.99 -4.04
N GLN A 44 21.17 -17.20 -3.59
CA GLN A 44 20.35 -18.35 -4.00
C GLN A 44 18.84 -18.14 -4.06
N ASN A 45 18.19 -18.90 -4.92
CA ASN A 45 16.77 -18.95 -5.33
C ASN A 45 15.67 -19.08 -4.24
N GLU A 46 15.92 -18.79 -2.98
CA GLU A 46 14.95 -18.98 -1.90
C GLU A 46 14.03 -17.76 -1.63
N ASP A 47 14.38 -16.59 -2.15
CA ASP A 47 13.68 -15.33 -1.81
C ASP A 47 12.40 -15.05 -2.62
N LYS A 48 12.17 -15.80 -3.71
CA LYS A 48 10.99 -15.57 -4.58
C LYS A 48 9.66 -15.94 -3.94
N SER A 49 9.66 -16.69 -2.84
CA SER A 49 8.43 -17.18 -2.20
C SER A 49 7.82 -16.25 -1.14
N ILE A 50 8.58 -15.26 -0.63
CA ILE A 50 8.13 -14.44 0.49
C ILE A 50 7.00 -13.47 0.13
N PHE A 51 6.92 -13.02 -1.14
CA PHE A 51 5.89 -12.10 -1.62
C PHE A 51 4.69 -12.78 -2.27
N LYS A 52 4.54 -14.09 -2.09
CA LYS A 52 3.39 -14.83 -2.61
C LYS A 52 2.20 -14.73 -1.68
N GLU A 53 1.01 -14.69 -2.29
CA GLU A 53 -0.23 -14.82 -1.54
C GLU A 53 -0.40 -16.22 -0.96
N GLN A 54 -1.00 -16.30 0.21
CA GLN A 54 -1.33 -17.54 0.88
C GLN A 54 -2.81 -17.57 1.27
N PHE A 55 -3.44 -18.73 1.18
CA PHE A 55 -4.78 -18.95 1.70
C PHE A 55 -4.77 -18.97 3.21
N VAL A 56 -5.78 -18.35 3.83
CA VAL A 56 -5.95 -18.36 5.28
C VAL A 56 -7.41 -18.64 5.62
N GLY A 57 -7.66 -19.66 6.47
CA GLY A 57 -8.99 -20.01 6.91
C GLY A 57 -9.82 -20.77 5.87
N GLU A 58 -11.08 -21.04 6.21
CA GLU A 58 -12.02 -21.82 5.40
C GLU A 58 -12.71 -20.98 4.30
N SER A 59 -12.64 -19.68 4.38
CA SER A 59 -13.23 -18.74 3.43
C SER A 59 -12.16 -17.93 2.73
N PHE A 60 -12.38 -17.54 1.52
CA PHE A 60 -11.56 -16.78 0.57
C PHE A 60 -10.50 -15.80 1.11
N GLY A 61 -10.06 -15.98 2.35
CA GLY A 61 -9.04 -15.18 2.99
C GLY A 61 -7.67 -15.30 2.32
N ARG A 62 -6.96 -14.19 2.20
CA ARG A 62 -5.61 -14.13 1.65
C ARG A 62 -4.70 -13.34 2.58
N ILE A 63 -3.46 -13.76 2.63
CA ILE A 63 -2.38 -13.06 3.32
C ILE A 63 -1.14 -13.06 2.44
N ASN A 64 -0.36 -12.01 2.52
CA ASN A 64 0.95 -11.91 1.89
C ASN A 64 1.93 -11.37 2.94
N LYS A 65 2.65 -12.28 3.58
CA LYS A 65 3.53 -11.95 4.71
C LYS A 65 4.69 -11.06 4.30
N GLY A 66 5.32 -11.36 3.17
CA GLY A 66 6.41 -10.54 2.64
C GLY A 66 5.97 -9.12 2.33
N GLU A 67 4.81 -8.96 1.72
CA GLU A 67 4.23 -7.64 1.43
C GLU A 67 3.88 -6.88 2.72
N ALA A 68 3.36 -7.58 3.73
CA ALA A 68 3.08 -6.97 5.04
C ALA A 68 4.36 -6.44 5.71
N GLU A 69 5.42 -7.23 5.69
CA GLU A 69 6.73 -6.80 6.21
C GLU A 69 7.27 -5.60 5.44
N LEU A 70 7.20 -5.62 4.12
CA LEU A 70 7.63 -4.51 3.28
C LEU A 70 6.80 -3.24 3.55
N THR A 71 5.51 -3.39 3.77
CA THR A 71 4.62 -2.28 4.13
C THR A 71 5.11 -1.58 5.40
N LEU A 72 5.44 -2.34 6.43
CA LEU A 72 5.91 -1.78 7.69
C LEU A 72 7.34 -1.24 7.60
N GLN A 73 8.22 -1.88 6.85
CA GLN A 73 9.56 -1.35 6.57
C GLN A 73 9.49 -0.02 5.84
N THR A 74 8.59 0.09 4.86
CA THR A 74 8.34 1.33 4.12
C THR A 74 7.85 2.44 5.04
N LEU A 75 6.87 2.14 5.90
CA LEU A 75 6.36 3.10 6.87
C LEU A 75 7.43 3.52 7.86
N GLN A 76 8.21 2.59 8.38
CA GLN A 76 9.33 2.88 9.30
C GLN A 76 10.36 3.78 8.64
N SER A 77 10.77 3.48 7.40
CA SER A 77 11.69 4.30 6.63
C SER A 77 11.17 5.71 6.40
N TYR A 78 9.90 5.82 6.05
CA TYR A 78 9.24 7.10 5.82
C TYR A 78 9.17 7.94 7.08
N PHE A 79 8.78 7.34 8.21
CA PHE A 79 8.77 8.01 9.51
C PHE A 79 10.16 8.44 9.96
N THR A 80 11.18 7.64 9.68
CA THR A 80 12.58 8.00 9.97
C THR A 80 13.01 9.23 9.18
N LYS A 81 12.61 9.33 7.91
CA LYS A 81 12.91 10.50 7.07
C LYS A 81 12.20 11.77 7.53
N ILE A 82 10.95 11.66 7.94
CA ILE A 82 10.20 12.82 8.48
C ILE A 82 10.78 13.27 9.82
N GLY A 83 11.11 12.31 10.67
CA GLY A 83 11.60 12.54 12.02
C GLY A 83 10.49 12.52 13.07
N LYS A 84 10.80 11.92 14.22
CA LYS A 84 9.86 11.73 15.33
C LYS A 84 9.24 13.05 15.83
N GLN A 85 10.06 14.07 15.98
CA GLN A 85 9.62 15.38 16.50
C GLN A 85 8.50 15.94 15.62
N ARG A 86 8.72 15.98 14.32
CA ARG A 86 7.73 16.52 13.36
C ARG A 86 6.46 15.68 13.32
N ILE A 87 6.59 14.35 13.31
CA ILE A 87 5.43 13.45 13.28
C ILE A 87 4.52 13.69 14.49
N LEU A 88 5.10 13.82 15.67
CA LEU A 88 4.34 14.01 16.90
C LEU A 88 3.78 15.44 17.01
N ASP A 89 4.54 16.44 16.66
CA ASP A 89 4.11 17.84 16.74
C ASP A 89 3.01 18.17 15.74
N GLU A 90 3.14 17.74 14.52
CA GLU A 90 2.13 17.94 13.46
C GLU A 90 1.02 16.88 13.48
N ARG A 91 1.16 15.85 14.32
CA ARG A 91 0.22 14.73 14.40
C ARG A 91 -0.04 14.09 13.04
N ILE A 92 1.02 13.77 12.33
CA ILE A 92 0.93 13.11 11.02
C ILE A 92 0.32 11.72 11.19
N ASP A 93 -0.90 11.54 10.70
CA ASP A 93 -1.63 10.30 10.85
C ASP A 93 -1.52 9.41 9.61
N VAL A 94 -1.58 8.11 9.84
CA VAL A 94 -1.37 7.09 8.82
C VAL A 94 -2.51 6.08 8.83
N GLY A 95 -3.00 5.75 7.65
CA GLY A 95 -3.89 4.63 7.43
C GLY A 95 -3.19 3.54 6.62
N VAL A 96 -3.25 2.31 7.10
CA VAL A 96 -2.82 1.14 6.35
C VAL A 96 -4.07 0.36 5.95
N ILE A 97 -4.27 0.21 4.66
CA ILE A 97 -5.47 -0.40 4.09
C ILE A 97 -5.10 -1.71 3.40
N SER A 98 -5.87 -2.76 3.63
CA SER A 98 -5.82 -3.97 2.84
C SER A 98 -7.24 -4.46 2.54
N PRO A 99 -7.48 -5.05 1.34
CA PRO A 99 -8.79 -5.62 1.01
C PRO A 99 -9.13 -6.90 1.78
N TYR A 100 -8.14 -7.51 2.44
CA TYR A 100 -8.30 -8.79 3.15
C TYR A 100 -8.15 -8.62 4.65
N ARG A 101 -9.16 -9.03 5.40
CA ARG A 101 -9.14 -8.97 6.87
C ARG A 101 -7.98 -9.74 7.48
N ALA A 102 -7.60 -10.88 6.90
CA ALA A 102 -6.46 -11.66 7.37
C ALA A 102 -5.16 -10.84 7.31
N GLN A 103 -4.95 -10.09 6.24
CA GLN A 103 -3.80 -9.19 6.11
C GLN A 103 -3.85 -8.04 7.11
N VAL A 104 -5.03 -7.47 7.33
CA VAL A 104 -5.25 -6.42 8.35
C VAL A 104 -4.87 -6.91 9.73
N GLN A 105 -5.33 -8.10 10.11
CA GLN A 105 -5.00 -8.69 11.43
C GLN A 105 -3.51 -8.98 11.57
N TYR A 106 -2.89 -9.48 10.51
CA TYR A 106 -1.46 -9.74 10.49
C TYR A 106 -0.64 -8.45 10.65
N LEU A 107 -1.00 -7.40 9.90
CA LEU A 107 -0.37 -6.09 10.01
C LEU A 107 -0.53 -5.48 11.42
N ARG A 108 -1.71 -5.56 11.99
CA ARG A 108 -1.95 -5.09 13.36
C ARG A 108 -1.06 -5.81 14.39
N GLY A 109 -0.91 -7.12 14.25
CA GLY A 109 -0.05 -7.93 15.10
C GLY A 109 1.42 -7.53 15.00
N LEU A 110 1.91 -7.28 13.80
CA LEU A 110 3.29 -6.83 13.57
C LEU A 110 3.56 -5.44 14.16
N ILE A 111 2.66 -4.50 13.95
CA ILE A 111 2.79 -3.13 14.50
C ILE A 111 2.82 -3.17 16.02
N LYS A 112 1.97 -3.99 16.63
CA LYS A 112 1.91 -4.14 18.09
C LYS A 112 3.20 -4.69 18.68
N LYS A 113 3.90 -5.57 17.94
CA LYS A 113 5.15 -6.19 18.40
C LYS A 113 6.39 -5.34 18.20
N ARG A 114 6.35 -4.35 17.30
CA ARG A 114 7.53 -3.55 16.95
C ARG A 114 7.65 -2.33 17.85
N GLU A 115 8.78 -2.24 18.56
CA GLU A 115 9.10 -1.10 19.44
C GLU A 115 9.15 0.23 18.69
N PHE A 116 9.60 0.21 17.43
CA PHE A 116 9.66 1.43 16.62
C PHE A 116 8.33 2.16 16.56
N PHE A 117 7.20 1.43 16.43
CA PHE A 117 5.88 2.04 16.29
C PHE A 117 5.22 2.45 17.59
N LYS A 118 5.81 2.11 18.73
CA LYS A 118 5.23 2.37 20.05
C LYS A 118 4.83 3.85 20.26
N PRO A 119 5.67 4.84 19.95
CA PRO A 119 5.28 6.25 20.12
C PRO A 119 4.25 6.74 19.13
N TYR A 120 4.00 5.99 18.05
CA TYR A 120 3.11 6.39 16.96
C TYR A 120 1.78 5.63 16.91
N ARG A 121 1.53 4.72 17.86
CA ARG A 121 0.35 3.83 17.80
C ARG A 121 -0.97 4.56 17.70
N SER A 122 -1.12 5.70 18.34
CA SER A 122 -2.32 6.54 18.25
C SER A 122 -2.49 7.22 16.89
N LEU A 123 -1.43 7.29 16.09
CA LEU A 123 -1.41 7.93 14.77
C LEU A 123 -1.57 6.91 13.64
N ILE A 124 -1.47 5.61 13.90
CA ILE A 124 -1.54 4.56 12.89
C ILE A 124 -2.84 3.78 13.04
N SER A 125 -3.62 3.75 11.99
CA SER A 125 -4.85 2.94 11.89
C SER A 125 -4.67 1.89 10.79
N VAL A 126 -5.06 0.65 11.06
CA VAL A 126 -5.04 -0.45 10.08
C VAL A 126 -6.44 -1.02 9.94
N ASN A 127 -6.99 -1.04 8.74
CA ASN A 127 -8.32 -1.57 8.49
C ASN A 127 -8.53 -1.96 7.03
N THR A 128 -9.66 -2.57 6.73
CA THR A 128 -10.16 -2.72 5.37
C THR A 128 -10.64 -1.37 4.82
N VAL A 129 -10.93 -1.31 3.53
CA VAL A 129 -11.42 -0.08 2.89
C VAL A 129 -12.67 0.46 3.59
N ASP A 130 -13.60 -0.41 3.95
CA ASP A 130 -14.85 0.00 4.59
C ASP A 130 -14.62 0.68 5.95
N GLY A 131 -13.58 0.29 6.67
CA GLY A 131 -13.18 0.92 7.92
C GLY A 131 -12.66 2.35 7.79
N PHE A 132 -12.29 2.76 6.58
CA PHE A 132 -11.86 4.13 6.27
C PHE A 132 -12.89 4.95 5.51
N GLN A 133 -14.09 4.43 5.33
CA GLN A 133 -15.15 5.16 4.65
C GLN A 133 -15.46 6.47 5.38
N GLY A 134 -15.39 7.59 4.65
CA GLY A 134 -15.58 8.92 5.22
C GLY A 134 -14.42 9.45 6.07
N GLN A 135 -13.31 8.73 6.16
CA GLN A 135 -12.15 9.12 6.96
C GLN A 135 -10.90 9.28 6.07
N GLU A 136 -10.22 10.39 6.22
CA GLU A 136 -8.95 10.66 5.53
C GLU A 136 -7.77 10.56 6.51
N ARG A 137 -6.58 10.32 5.96
CA ARG A 137 -5.30 10.32 6.68
C ARG A 137 -4.27 11.07 5.87
N ASP A 138 -3.24 11.61 6.54
CA ASP A 138 -2.14 12.28 5.85
C ASP A 138 -1.41 11.33 4.91
N VAL A 139 -1.11 10.13 5.40
CA VAL A 139 -0.45 9.08 4.63
C VAL A 139 -1.33 7.85 4.57
N ILE A 140 -1.50 7.30 3.39
CA ILE A 140 -2.18 6.02 3.19
C ILE A 140 -1.20 5.04 2.54
N LEU A 141 -1.08 3.85 3.12
CA LEU A 141 -0.41 2.70 2.53
C LEU A 141 -1.47 1.66 2.20
N ILE A 142 -1.45 1.14 0.98
CA ILE A 142 -2.37 0.09 0.54
C ILE A 142 -1.57 -1.18 0.25
N SER A 143 -1.85 -2.24 1.00
CA SER A 143 -1.29 -3.58 0.77
C SER A 143 -2.29 -4.39 -0.04
N LEU A 144 -1.96 -4.67 -1.31
CA LEU A 144 -2.87 -5.31 -2.27
C LEU A 144 -2.99 -6.81 -2.08
N VAL A 145 -1.98 -7.45 -1.51
CA VAL A 145 -1.93 -8.89 -1.18
C VAL A 145 -1.80 -9.82 -2.38
N ARG A 146 -2.64 -9.67 -3.40
CA ARG A 146 -2.74 -10.63 -4.51
C ARG A 146 -1.45 -10.70 -5.31
N SER A 147 -0.94 -11.92 -5.44
CA SER A 147 0.29 -12.23 -6.17
C SER A 147 0.19 -13.65 -6.72
N ASN A 148 -0.08 -13.77 -8.02
CA ASN A 148 -0.23 -15.05 -8.73
C ASN A 148 -0.02 -14.86 -10.23
N ASP A 149 0.29 -15.95 -10.93
CA ASP A 149 0.60 -15.90 -12.37
C ASP A 149 -0.65 -15.74 -13.25
N ALA A 150 -1.81 -16.10 -12.74
CA ALA A 150 -3.07 -16.05 -13.48
C ALA A 150 -3.72 -14.64 -13.51
N GLY A 151 -3.14 -13.65 -12.85
CA GLY A 151 -3.70 -12.29 -12.76
C GLY A 151 -5.05 -12.24 -12.03
N GLN A 152 -5.27 -13.17 -11.12
CA GLN A 152 -6.49 -13.21 -10.31
C GLN A 152 -6.38 -12.21 -9.16
N ILE A 153 -7.27 -11.24 -9.11
CA ILE A 153 -7.23 -10.14 -8.17
C ILE A 153 -8.35 -10.15 -7.12
N GLY A 154 -9.32 -11.07 -7.24
CA GLY A 154 -10.37 -11.27 -6.24
C GLY A 154 -11.14 -9.99 -5.90
N PHE A 155 -11.17 -9.63 -4.62
CA PHE A 155 -11.88 -8.42 -4.14
C PHE A 155 -11.40 -7.11 -4.74
N LEU A 156 -10.19 -7.07 -5.29
CA LEU A 156 -9.65 -5.89 -5.96
C LEU A 156 -10.34 -5.56 -7.30
N ARG A 157 -11.23 -6.42 -7.78
CA ARG A 157 -12.13 -6.12 -8.91
C ARG A 157 -13.21 -5.11 -8.55
N ASP A 158 -13.49 -4.93 -7.28
CA ASP A 158 -14.39 -3.87 -6.83
C ASP A 158 -13.67 -2.53 -6.91
N LEU A 159 -13.75 -1.90 -8.08
CA LEU A 159 -13.07 -0.65 -8.37
C LEU A 159 -13.61 0.53 -7.58
N ARG A 160 -14.86 0.46 -7.12
CA ARG A 160 -15.43 1.49 -6.25
C ARG A 160 -14.71 1.53 -4.92
N ARG A 161 -14.48 0.37 -4.30
CA ARG A 161 -13.72 0.26 -3.06
C ARG A 161 -12.29 0.73 -3.23
N MET A 162 -11.62 0.32 -4.33
CA MET A 162 -10.27 0.78 -4.60
C MET A 162 -10.20 2.29 -4.78
N ASN A 163 -11.17 2.86 -5.46
CA ASN A 163 -11.26 4.31 -5.61
C ASN A 163 -11.42 5.03 -4.26
N VAL A 164 -12.26 4.50 -3.37
CA VAL A 164 -12.37 5.01 -2.00
C VAL A 164 -11.02 4.95 -1.30
N ALA A 165 -10.33 3.80 -1.34
CA ALA A 165 -9.02 3.63 -0.70
C ALA A 165 -8.00 4.67 -1.17
N ILE A 166 -7.87 4.85 -2.49
CA ILE A 166 -6.93 5.80 -3.10
C ILE A 166 -7.24 7.24 -2.67
N THR A 167 -8.49 7.58 -2.53
CA THR A 167 -8.89 8.95 -2.18
C THR A 167 -8.83 9.26 -0.68
N ARG A 168 -8.41 8.32 0.16
CA ARG A 168 -8.28 8.55 1.61
C ARG A 168 -7.00 9.31 1.99
N ALA A 169 -6.00 9.36 1.12
CA ALA A 169 -4.76 10.10 1.38
C ALA A 169 -4.95 11.61 1.20
N ARG A 170 -4.48 12.39 2.15
CA ARG A 170 -4.39 13.84 2.03
C ARG A 170 -3.08 14.30 1.41
N MET A 171 -1.96 13.65 1.72
CA MET A 171 -0.63 14.12 1.37
C MET A 171 0.22 13.08 0.65
N LYS A 172 0.13 11.81 1.04
CA LYS A 172 0.97 10.75 0.50
C LYS A 172 0.20 9.45 0.34
N LEU A 173 0.28 8.84 -0.85
CA LEU A 173 -0.25 7.51 -1.12
C LEU A 173 0.88 6.57 -1.52
N ILE A 174 1.00 5.45 -0.84
CA ILE A 174 1.95 4.39 -1.15
C ILE A 174 1.17 3.10 -1.40
N ILE A 175 1.28 2.56 -2.60
CA ILE A 175 0.68 1.28 -2.96
C ILE A 175 1.79 0.21 -2.96
N LEU A 176 1.53 -0.93 -2.34
CA LEU A 176 2.44 -2.06 -2.34
C LEU A 176 1.72 -3.27 -2.95
N GLY A 177 2.31 -3.84 -3.97
CA GLY A 177 1.71 -4.99 -4.63
C GLY A 177 2.45 -5.45 -5.88
N ASN A 178 2.09 -6.64 -6.32
CA ASN A 178 2.69 -7.29 -7.49
C ASN A 178 2.14 -6.66 -8.78
N VAL A 179 2.96 -5.86 -9.45
CA VAL A 179 2.59 -5.18 -10.70
C VAL A 179 2.23 -6.18 -11.79
N GLN A 180 2.94 -7.30 -11.92
CA GLN A 180 2.65 -8.30 -12.93
C GLN A 180 1.27 -8.94 -12.75
N THR A 181 0.87 -9.21 -11.51
CA THR A 181 -0.47 -9.72 -11.21
C THR A 181 -1.54 -8.66 -11.45
N MET A 182 -1.34 -7.48 -10.91
CA MET A 182 -2.36 -6.42 -10.90
C MET A 182 -2.60 -5.80 -12.27
N THR A 183 -1.55 -5.59 -13.05
CA THR A 183 -1.64 -4.90 -14.35
C THR A 183 -2.23 -5.75 -15.47
N GLN A 184 -2.52 -7.01 -15.22
CA GLN A 184 -3.37 -7.80 -16.11
C GLN A 184 -4.80 -7.25 -16.15
N HIS A 185 -5.23 -6.51 -15.14
CA HIS A 185 -6.48 -5.79 -15.15
C HIS A 185 -6.27 -4.35 -15.68
N PRO A 186 -7.08 -3.88 -16.65
CA PRO A 186 -6.87 -2.57 -17.30
C PRO A 186 -6.84 -1.37 -16.36
N PHE A 187 -7.65 -1.39 -15.30
CA PHE A 187 -7.69 -0.32 -14.30
C PHE A 187 -6.33 -0.16 -13.60
N TYR A 188 -5.75 -1.27 -13.12
CA TYR A 188 -4.48 -1.23 -12.41
C TYR A 188 -3.30 -0.96 -13.31
N LYS A 189 -3.36 -1.40 -14.56
CA LYS A 189 -2.36 -1.04 -15.57
C LYS A 189 -2.33 0.47 -15.79
N LYS A 190 -3.49 1.07 -15.95
CA LYS A 190 -3.61 2.53 -16.12
C LYS A 190 -3.15 3.29 -14.88
N LEU A 191 -3.48 2.79 -13.70
CA LEU A 191 -3.02 3.35 -12.43
C LEU A 191 -1.49 3.31 -12.31
N TRP A 192 -0.89 2.18 -12.61
CA TRP A 192 0.56 2.01 -12.63
C TRP A 192 1.25 2.98 -13.58
N GLU A 193 0.79 3.03 -14.82
CA GLU A 193 1.35 3.92 -15.85
C GLU A 193 1.26 5.39 -15.44
N SER A 194 0.18 5.79 -14.78
CA SER A 194 0.01 7.18 -14.34
C SER A 194 0.92 7.56 -13.17
N ILE A 195 1.30 6.60 -12.33
CA ILE A 195 2.25 6.83 -11.25
C ILE A 195 3.67 6.98 -11.81
N GLU A 196 4.06 6.13 -12.75
CA GLU A 196 5.39 6.18 -13.35
C GLU A 196 5.65 7.43 -14.21
N GLN A 197 4.61 8.02 -14.78
CA GLN A 197 4.75 9.22 -15.62
C GLN A 197 5.03 10.50 -14.83
N VAL A 198 5.03 10.45 -13.52
CA VAL A 198 5.28 11.60 -12.64
C VAL A 198 6.75 11.66 -12.16
N GLU A 199 7.59 10.71 -12.58
CA GLU A 199 9.04 10.76 -12.32
C GLU A 199 9.73 11.78 -13.26
#